data_522bf9afa8233d246dc57370b3185a3a
#
_entry.id   522bf9afa8233d246dc57370b3185a3a
#
_cell.length_a   1.000
_cell.length_b   1.000
_cell.length_c   1.000
_cell.angle_alpha   90.00
_cell.angle_beta   90.00
_cell.angle_gamma   90.00
#
_symmetry.space_group_name_H-M   'P 1'
#
loop_
_entity.id
_entity.type
_entity.pdbx_description
1 polymer ?
#
loop_
_entity_poly.entity_id
_entity_poly.type
_entity_poly.pdbx_seq_one_letter_code
_entity_poly.pdbx_strand_id
1 'polypeptide(L)'
;MAGISAGKTAVKGVKAIVFDMDGVLIDSEPLHLLAYQKYLANFALTFGEDDNHNFLGMKDLDCAKHLIKRYQLEMTALEFVGQKEKVLHELFNEQLKVQPGVFKTLEKAHQLKLPTAIASSATMPTIELVVELTRTSHYFQYLCSGDEVQNGKPAPDVFLLAAERLGVKPSECLVIEDTYNGVCAAKAAGMMCIAIPCQATKHQDFAHADLVLASMEEVKLEELIQPGSLA
;
A
#
# COMPACT_ATOMS: atom_id res chain seq x y z
N MET A 1 -5.69 0.69 -30.30
CA MET A 1 -6.13 1.96 -29.68
C MET A 1 -7.56 1.75 -29.20
N ALA A 2 -7.73 1.34 -27.95
CA ALA A 2 -9.05 1.28 -27.32
C ALA A 2 -9.12 2.47 -26.38
N GLY A 3 -10.00 3.43 -26.69
CA GLY A 3 -10.19 4.64 -25.91
C GLY A 3 -10.74 4.31 -24.52
N ILE A 4 -10.05 4.81 -23.52
CA ILE A 4 -10.48 4.77 -22.12
C ILE A 4 -11.75 5.62 -22.03
N SER A 5 -12.87 4.99 -21.68
CA SER A 5 -14.18 5.62 -21.50
C SER A 5 -14.09 6.68 -20.38
N ALA A 6 -14.09 7.95 -20.77
CA ALA A 6 -14.29 9.07 -19.87
C ALA A 6 -15.76 9.13 -19.44
N GLY A 7 -16.09 8.46 -18.34
CA GLY A 7 -17.43 8.44 -17.77
C GLY A 7 -17.38 8.19 -16.28
N LYS A 8 -16.70 9.04 -15.51
CA LYS A 8 -16.73 8.91 -14.07
C LYS A 8 -16.94 10.25 -13.38
N THR A 9 -17.88 10.22 -12.45
CA THR A 9 -18.30 11.27 -11.56
C THR A 9 -17.07 11.96 -10.98
N ALA A 10 -16.98 13.28 -11.14
CA ALA A 10 -15.94 14.07 -10.52
C ALA A 10 -15.94 13.76 -9.01
N VAL A 11 -14.85 13.16 -8.55
CA VAL A 11 -14.57 12.92 -7.14
C VAL A 11 -14.54 14.28 -6.47
N LYS A 12 -15.45 14.57 -5.54
CA LYS A 12 -15.58 15.87 -4.90
C LYS A 12 -15.62 15.70 -3.39
N GLY A 13 -14.90 16.58 -2.69
CA GLY A 13 -14.97 16.66 -1.23
C GLY A 13 -13.93 15.85 -0.47
N VAL A 14 -12.77 15.57 -1.09
CA VAL A 14 -11.62 14.96 -0.40
C VAL A 14 -11.10 15.90 0.69
N LYS A 15 -10.97 15.36 1.90
CA LYS A 15 -10.43 16.09 3.07
C LYS A 15 -9.17 15.43 3.63
N ALA A 16 -8.87 14.20 3.25
CA ALA A 16 -7.67 13.49 3.66
C ALA A 16 -7.23 12.49 2.58
N ILE A 17 -5.95 12.15 2.57
CA ILE A 17 -5.40 11.13 1.67
C ILE A 17 -4.78 10.01 2.50
N VAL A 18 -5.11 8.78 2.16
CA VAL A 18 -4.52 7.58 2.74
C VAL A 18 -3.74 6.87 1.65
N PHE A 19 -2.45 6.70 1.87
CA PHE A 19 -1.57 6.02 0.93
C PHE A 19 -1.35 4.58 1.39
N ASP A 20 -1.48 3.64 0.47
CA ASP A 20 -0.76 2.39 0.64
C ASP A 20 0.75 2.65 0.51
N MET A 21 1.57 1.68 0.93
CA MET A 21 3.02 1.83 0.95
C MET A 21 3.69 1.08 -0.18
N ASP A 22 3.52 -0.24 -0.21
CA ASP A 22 4.21 -1.13 -1.13
C ASP A 22 3.62 -1.01 -2.54
N GLY A 23 4.46 -0.78 -3.55
CA GLY A 23 3.99 -0.52 -4.92
C GLY A 23 3.46 0.90 -5.16
N VAL A 24 3.05 1.63 -4.09
CA VAL A 24 2.51 3.00 -4.16
C VAL A 24 3.55 4.06 -3.83
N LEU A 25 4.11 4.03 -2.62
CA LEU A 25 5.16 4.96 -2.18
C LEU A 25 6.54 4.50 -2.61
N ILE A 26 6.76 3.20 -2.60
CA ILE A 26 8.05 2.55 -2.86
C ILE A 26 7.91 1.41 -3.86
N ASP A 27 8.96 1.18 -4.63
CA ASP A 27 9.10 0.02 -5.52
C ASP A 27 9.69 -1.15 -4.71
N SER A 28 8.86 -1.76 -3.87
CA SER A 28 9.27 -2.80 -2.91
C SER A 28 9.04 -4.23 -3.40
N GLU A 29 8.17 -4.46 -4.37
CA GLU A 29 7.79 -5.81 -4.80
C GLU A 29 8.97 -6.68 -5.26
N PRO A 30 9.96 -6.16 -6.03
CA PRO A 30 11.15 -6.94 -6.37
C PRO A 30 11.97 -7.32 -5.14
N LEU A 31 11.96 -6.48 -4.08
CA LEU A 31 12.71 -6.71 -2.86
C LEU A 31 11.99 -7.70 -1.95
N HIS A 32 10.65 -7.69 -1.91
CA HIS A 32 9.86 -8.72 -1.24
C HIS A 32 10.13 -10.10 -1.85
N LEU A 33 10.06 -10.23 -3.18
CA LEU A 33 10.39 -11.48 -3.88
C LEU A 33 11.80 -11.95 -3.52
N LEU A 34 12.79 -11.06 -3.58
CA LEU A 34 14.18 -11.39 -3.25
C LEU A 34 14.35 -11.79 -1.79
N ALA A 35 13.63 -11.15 -0.85
CA ALA A 35 13.66 -11.50 0.56
C ALA A 35 13.12 -12.91 0.81
N TYR A 36 11.99 -13.28 0.19
CA TYR A 36 11.47 -14.64 0.23
C TYR A 36 12.47 -15.65 -0.36
N GLN A 37 13.05 -15.34 -1.51
CA GLN A 37 14.05 -16.21 -2.16
C GLN A 37 15.25 -16.45 -1.26
N LYS A 38 15.85 -15.38 -0.72
CA LYS A 38 17.02 -15.47 0.18
C LYS A 38 16.69 -16.22 1.46
N TYR A 39 15.53 -15.92 2.05
CA TYR A 39 15.14 -16.55 3.31
C TYR A 39 14.84 -18.05 3.14
N LEU A 40 14.03 -18.41 2.15
CA LEU A 40 13.65 -19.80 1.88
C LEU A 40 14.80 -20.67 1.37
N ALA A 41 15.83 -20.07 0.76
CA ALA A 41 17.04 -20.78 0.37
C ALA A 41 17.77 -21.42 1.57
N ASN A 42 17.64 -20.87 2.79
CA ASN A 42 18.17 -21.48 4.01
C ASN A 42 17.57 -22.87 4.32
N PHE A 43 16.42 -23.18 3.76
CA PHE A 43 15.70 -24.44 3.89
C PHE A 43 15.80 -25.29 2.61
N ALA A 44 16.68 -24.93 1.66
CA ALA A 44 16.79 -25.53 0.33
C ALA A 44 15.46 -25.48 -0.47
N LEU A 45 14.64 -24.46 -0.25
CA LEU A 45 13.36 -24.23 -0.92
C LEU A 45 13.51 -23.13 -1.98
N THR A 46 12.74 -23.26 -3.06
CA THR A 46 12.66 -22.27 -4.14
C THR A 46 11.36 -21.48 -4.03
N PHE A 47 11.42 -20.20 -4.39
CA PHE A 47 10.27 -19.28 -4.41
C PHE A 47 10.35 -18.43 -5.68
N GLY A 48 9.30 -18.44 -6.49
CA GLY A 48 9.26 -17.77 -7.79
C GLY A 48 8.28 -16.61 -7.85
N GLU A 49 8.24 -15.95 -9.01
CA GLU A 49 7.29 -14.85 -9.27
C GLU A 49 5.84 -15.30 -9.14
N ASP A 50 5.50 -16.50 -9.65
CA ASP A 50 4.14 -17.05 -9.53
C ASP A 50 3.72 -17.27 -8.08
N ASP A 51 4.67 -17.67 -7.22
CA ASP A 51 4.41 -17.81 -5.78
C ASP A 51 4.13 -16.43 -5.15
N ASN A 52 4.93 -15.42 -5.51
CA ASN A 52 4.81 -14.07 -4.99
C ASN A 52 3.48 -13.41 -5.39
N HIS A 53 3.02 -13.61 -6.62
CA HIS A 53 1.76 -13.05 -7.12
C HIS A 53 0.55 -13.39 -6.24
N ASN A 54 0.58 -14.56 -5.57
CA ASN A 54 -0.51 -14.98 -4.67
C ASN A 54 -0.53 -14.21 -3.35
N PHE A 55 0.53 -13.49 -3.00
CA PHE A 55 0.69 -12.81 -1.71
C PHE A 55 0.56 -11.29 -1.79
N LEU A 56 0.48 -10.73 -3.01
CA LEU A 56 0.39 -9.27 -3.21
C LEU A 56 -0.79 -8.66 -2.43
N GLY A 57 -0.49 -7.70 -1.57
CA GLY A 57 -1.47 -7.00 -0.75
C GLY A 57 -1.99 -7.78 0.48
N MET A 58 -1.47 -9.01 0.74
CA MET A 58 -1.80 -9.78 1.94
C MET A 58 -0.95 -9.35 3.13
N LYS A 59 -1.42 -9.68 4.35
CA LYS A 59 -0.61 -9.55 5.56
C LYS A 59 0.56 -10.55 5.56
N ASP A 60 1.74 -10.10 5.97
CA ASP A 60 2.93 -10.96 6.09
C ASP A 60 2.67 -12.21 6.96
N LEU A 61 1.89 -12.08 8.04
CA LEU A 61 1.51 -13.20 8.89
C LEU A 61 0.70 -14.28 8.17
N ASP A 62 -0.18 -13.88 7.26
CA ASP A 62 -1.01 -14.82 6.51
C ASP A 62 -0.21 -15.50 5.38
N CYS A 63 0.69 -14.75 4.74
CA CYS A 63 1.68 -15.30 3.81
C CYS A 63 2.57 -16.34 4.51
N ALA A 64 3.09 -16.01 5.70
CA ALA A 64 3.91 -16.92 6.50
C ALA A 64 3.16 -18.21 6.86
N LYS A 65 1.93 -18.12 7.36
CA LYS A 65 1.08 -19.31 7.65
C LYS A 65 0.93 -20.20 6.43
N HIS A 66 0.70 -19.60 5.27
CA HIS A 66 0.57 -20.34 4.01
C HIS A 66 1.85 -21.08 3.64
N LEU A 67 3.01 -20.39 3.69
CA LEU A 67 4.31 -20.98 3.34
C LEU A 67 4.75 -22.05 4.34
N ILE A 68 4.56 -21.83 5.64
CA ILE A 68 4.84 -22.82 6.70
C ILE A 68 4.04 -24.10 6.46
N LYS A 69 2.74 -23.98 6.17
CA LYS A 69 1.87 -25.14 5.87
C LYS A 69 2.31 -25.83 4.57
N ARG A 70 2.60 -25.07 3.51
CA ARG A 70 3.01 -25.59 2.20
C ARG A 70 4.30 -26.39 2.26
N TYR A 71 5.28 -25.86 2.99
CA TYR A 71 6.63 -26.43 3.06
C TYR A 71 6.87 -27.26 4.34
N GLN A 72 5.86 -27.40 5.20
CA GLN A 72 5.92 -28.14 6.47
C GLN A 72 7.07 -27.68 7.38
N LEU A 73 7.25 -26.37 7.50
CA LEU A 73 8.31 -25.79 8.31
C LEU A 73 7.97 -25.90 9.81
N GLU A 74 8.95 -26.28 10.61
CA GLU A 74 8.81 -26.38 12.07
C GLU A 74 9.13 -25.03 12.75
N MET A 75 8.23 -24.05 12.57
CA MET A 75 8.35 -22.72 13.17
C MET A 75 6.98 -22.04 13.25
N THR A 76 6.89 -20.99 14.05
CA THR A 76 5.69 -20.13 14.12
C THR A 76 5.66 -19.10 12.99
N ALA A 77 4.46 -18.60 12.67
CA ALA A 77 4.33 -17.53 11.66
C ALA A 77 5.07 -16.24 12.07
N LEU A 78 5.10 -15.92 13.36
CA LEU A 78 5.84 -14.76 13.89
C LEU A 78 7.34 -14.92 13.72
N GLU A 79 7.89 -16.10 13.98
CA GLU A 79 9.32 -16.37 13.74
C GLU A 79 9.66 -16.26 12.26
N PHE A 80 8.80 -16.83 11.38
CA PHE A 80 8.99 -16.73 9.93
C PHE A 80 9.02 -15.27 9.48
N VAL A 81 8.01 -14.47 9.84
CA VAL A 81 7.93 -13.05 9.48
C VAL A 81 9.15 -12.31 9.99
N GLY A 82 9.49 -12.43 11.28
CA GLY A 82 10.63 -11.72 11.86
C GLY A 82 11.98 -12.05 11.22
N GLN A 83 12.18 -13.28 10.73
CA GLN A 83 13.41 -13.64 10.01
C GLN A 83 13.41 -13.14 8.56
N LYS A 84 12.29 -13.26 7.87
CA LYS A 84 12.14 -12.73 6.49
C LYS A 84 12.28 -11.21 6.48
N GLU A 85 11.71 -10.51 7.46
CA GLU A 85 11.81 -9.05 7.58
C GLU A 85 13.25 -8.57 7.78
N LYS A 86 14.07 -9.28 8.54
CA LYS A 86 15.51 -8.92 8.65
C LYS A 86 16.18 -8.88 7.28
N VAL A 87 15.91 -9.88 6.44
CA VAL A 87 16.44 -9.92 5.07
C VAL A 87 15.88 -8.78 4.24
N LEU A 88 14.57 -8.49 4.39
CA LEU A 88 13.91 -7.40 3.67
C LEU A 88 14.47 -6.03 4.08
N HIS A 89 14.68 -5.80 5.37
CA HIS A 89 15.23 -4.54 5.89
C HIS A 89 16.67 -4.30 5.41
N GLU A 90 17.49 -5.36 5.31
CA GLU A 90 18.82 -5.26 4.69
C GLU A 90 18.71 -4.83 3.22
N LEU A 91 17.80 -5.44 2.46
CA LEU A 91 17.55 -5.08 1.07
C LEU A 91 17.00 -3.66 0.92
N PHE A 92 16.12 -3.21 1.81
CA PHE A 92 15.61 -1.85 1.81
C PHE A 92 16.73 -0.83 2.05
N ASN A 93 17.61 -1.07 3.01
CA ASN A 93 18.77 -0.19 3.26
C ASN A 93 19.69 -0.05 2.03
N GLU A 94 19.80 -1.09 1.22
CA GLU A 94 20.69 -1.11 0.04
C GLU A 94 20.04 -0.60 -1.24
N GLN A 95 18.75 -0.90 -1.46
CA GLN A 95 18.17 -0.87 -2.81
C GLN A 95 16.81 -0.19 -2.90
N LEU A 96 16.20 0.26 -1.77
CA LEU A 96 14.86 0.84 -1.78
C LEU A 96 14.78 2.06 -2.71
N LYS A 97 13.72 2.10 -3.51
CA LYS A 97 13.43 3.21 -4.42
C LYS A 97 12.03 3.77 -4.15
N VAL A 98 11.93 5.08 -4.18
CA VAL A 98 10.64 5.79 -4.15
C VAL A 98 10.01 5.76 -5.54
N GLN A 99 8.71 5.51 -5.61
CA GLN A 99 7.97 5.53 -6.87
C GLN A 99 7.96 6.93 -7.51
N PRO A 100 7.99 7.01 -8.86
CA PRO A 100 7.91 8.29 -9.56
C PRO A 100 6.64 9.09 -9.18
N GLY A 101 6.78 10.39 -8.94
CA GLY A 101 5.66 11.28 -8.61
C GLY A 101 5.28 11.35 -7.14
N VAL A 102 5.77 10.45 -6.28
CA VAL A 102 5.43 10.41 -4.83
C VAL A 102 5.74 11.74 -4.15
N PHE A 103 6.96 12.23 -4.23
CA PHE A 103 7.33 13.50 -3.59
C PHE A 103 6.47 14.68 -4.06
N LYS A 104 6.20 14.75 -5.37
CA LYS A 104 5.34 15.79 -5.96
C LYS A 104 3.92 15.73 -5.38
N THR A 105 3.37 14.53 -5.23
CA THR A 105 2.03 14.32 -4.70
C THR A 105 1.96 14.60 -3.20
N LEU A 106 2.95 14.16 -2.41
CA LEU A 106 3.04 14.44 -0.98
C LEU A 106 3.19 15.94 -0.70
N GLU A 107 4.10 16.60 -1.42
CA GLU A 107 4.31 18.04 -1.30
C GLU A 107 3.04 18.82 -1.68
N LYS A 108 2.34 18.37 -2.74
CA LYS A 108 1.06 18.98 -3.14
C LYS A 108 -0.02 18.80 -2.08
N ALA A 109 -0.14 17.61 -1.49
CA ALA A 109 -1.07 17.37 -0.37
C ALA A 109 -0.75 18.30 0.81
N HIS A 110 0.53 18.46 1.14
CA HIS A 110 0.98 19.36 2.20
C HIS A 110 0.64 20.84 1.90
N GLN A 111 0.89 21.32 0.68
CA GLN A 111 0.53 22.68 0.26
C GLN A 111 -0.97 22.93 0.33
N LEU A 112 -1.79 21.93 0.02
CA LEU A 112 -3.24 21.96 0.10
C LEU A 112 -3.77 21.72 1.53
N LYS A 113 -2.88 21.54 2.52
CA LYS A 113 -3.18 21.26 3.93
C LYS A 113 -4.09 20.03 4.09
N LEU A 114 -3.97 19.05 3.20
CA LEU A 114 -4.67 17.79 3.33
C LEU A 114 -3.91 16.89 4.33
N PRO A 115 -4.54 16.45 5.41
CA PRO A 115 -3.95 15.45 6.27
C PRO A 115 -3.72 14.14 5.51
N THR A 116 -2.60 13.48 5.81
CA THR A 116 -2.19 12.24 5.14
C THR A 116 -1.82 11.16 6.15
N ALA A 117 -2.10 9.92 5.80
CA ALA A 117 -1.67 8.75 6.54
C ALA A 117 -1.15 7.66 5.59
N ILE A 118 -0.33 6.77 6.13
CA ILE A 118 -0.02 5.47 5.50
C ILE A 118 -0.96 4.42 6.08
N ALA A 119 -1.50 3.52 5.25
CA ALA A 119 -2.26 2.34 5.65
C ALA A 119 -1.76 1.13 4.86
N SER A 120 -0.84 0.38 5.44
CA SER A 120 -0.14 -0.74 4.82
C SER A 120 -0.46 -2.08 5.50
N SER A 121 -0.33 -3.17 4.75
CA SER A 121 -0.36 -4.55 5.29
C SER A 121 0.94 -4.93 6.01
N ALA A 122 2.00 -4.16 5.84
CA ALA A 122 3.30 -4.36 6.47
C ALA A 122 3.26 -4.18 8.00
N THR A 123 4.28 -4.70 8.69
CA THR A 123 4.48 -4.47 10.12
C THR A 123 4.88 -3.03 10.41
N MET A 124 4.60 -2.54 11.62
CA MET A 124 4.94 -1.17 11.99
C MET A 124 6.46 -0.88 11.86
N PRO A 125 7.37 -1.77 12.31
CA PRO A 125 8.81 -1.55 12.12
C PRO A 125 9.22 -1.38 10.65
N THR A 126 8.56 -2.09 9.73
CA THR A 126 8.82 -1.95 8.29
C THR A 126 8.34 -0.60 7.76
N ILE A 127 7.15 -0.14 8.18
CA ILE A 127 6.62 1.18 7.78
C ILE A 127 7.53 2.30 8.30
N GLU A 128 7.95 2.23 9.55
CA GLU A 128 8.86 3.20 10.17
C GLU A 128 10.20 3.27 9.44
N LEU A 129 10.79 2.12 9.12
CA LEU A 129 12.03 2.04 8.34
C LEU A 129 11.87 2.71 6.97
N VAL A 130 10.78 2.43 6.27
CA VAL A 130 10.52 3.01 4.93
C VAL A 130 10.42 4.54 4.99
N VAL A 131 9.64 5.10 5.92
CA VAL A 131 9.49 6.56 6.01
C VAL A 131 10.78 7.24 6.46
N GLU A 132 11.65 6.56 7.22
CA GLU A 132 12.98 7.03 7.58
C GLU A 132 13.92 7.05 6.37
N LEU A 133 14.06 5.91 5.68
CA LEU A 133 14.94 5.77 4.51
C LEU A 133 14.56 6.72 3.38
N THR A 134 13.26 6.92 3.15
CA THR A 134 12.74 7.81 2.12
C THR A 134 12.67 9.28 2.57
N ARG A 135 12.87 9.56 3.87
CA ARG A 135 12.73 10.89 4.49
C ARG A 135 11.35 11.50 4.29
N THR A 136 10.31 10.67 4.28
CA THR A 136 8.93 11.10 4.06
C THR A 136 8.09 11.22 5.33
N SER A 137 8.64 10.87 6.51
CA SER A 137 7.92 10.84 7.79
C SER A 137 7.16 12.14 8.10
N HIS A 138 7.73 13.30 7.74
CA HIS A 138 7.14 14.61 8.02
C HIS A 138 5.88 14.93 7.20
N TYR A 139 5.59 14.17 6.16
CA TYR A 139 4.36 14.32 5.40
C TYR A 139 3.17 13.61 6.06
N PHE A 140 3.41 12.53 6.81
CA PHE A 140 2.35 11.69 7.35
C PHE A 140 2.04 12.02 8.80
N GLN A 141 0.75 12.23 9.11
CA GLN A 141 0.29 12.44 10.48
C GLN A 141 0.16 11.12 11.23
N TYR A 142 -0.18 10.05 10.52
CA TYR A 142 -0.35 8.72 11.10
C TYR A 142 0.21 7.63 10.19
N LEU A 143 0.78 6.62 10.82
CA LEU A 143 1.17 5.36 10.24
C LEU A 143 0.21 4.29 10.77
N CYS A 144 -0.41 3.51 9.90
CA CYS A 144 -1.35 2.44 10.25
C CYS A 144 -0.85 1.13 9.64
N SER A 145 -0.57 0.16 10.51
CA SER A 145 -0.03 -1.15 10.16
C SER A 145 -1.12 -2.21 10.13
N GLY A 146 -0.91 -3.22 9.29
CA GLY A 146 -1.68 -4.45 9.30
C GLY A 146 -1.68 -5.18 10.64
N ASP A 147 -0.65 -4.97 11.47
CA ASP A 147 -0.55 -5.57 12.81
C ASP A 147 -1.53 -4.98 13.82
N GLU A 148 -2.02 -3.77 13.57
CA GLU A 148 -2.92 -3.05 14.48
C GLU A 148 -4.39 -3.40 14.27
N VAL A 149 -4.71 -4.20 13.24
CA VAL A 149 -6.07 -4.54 12.85
C VAL A 149 -6.29 -6.05 12.83
N GLN A 150 -7.53 -6.46 13.06
CA GLN A 150 -7.85 -7.88 13.09
C GLN A 150 -7.78 -8.51 11.70
N ASN A 151 -8.41 -7.87 10.71
CA ASN A 151 -8.52 -8.39 9.36
C ASN A 151 -7.67 -7.57 8.40
N GLY A 152 -6.82 -8.23 7.60
CA GLY A 152 -6.06 -7.61 6.54
C GLY A 152 -6.89 -7.35 5.28
N LYS A 153 -6.35 -6.55 4.35
CA LYS A 153 -6.93 -6.36 3.02
C LYS A 153 -7.27 -7.73 2.38
N PRO A 154 -8.46 -7.92 1.81
CA PRO A 154 -9.42 -6.91 1.36
C PRO A 154 -10.43 -6.40 2.41
N ALA A 155 -10.29 -6.75 3.71
CA ALA A 155 -11.10 -6.13 4.76
C ALA A 155 -10.74 -4.64 4.92
N PRO A 156 -11.71 -3.78 5.30
CA PRO A 156 -11.51 -2.34 5.33
C PRO A 156 -10.74 -1.83 6.54
N ASP A 157 -10.38 -2.69 7.47
CA ASP A 157 -9.99 -2.37 8.84
C ASP A 157 -8.85 -1.33 8.90
N VAL A 158 -7.78 -1.52 8.12
CA VAL A 158 -6.62 -0.62 8.14
C VAL A 158 -6.94 0.77 7.58
N PHE A 159 -7.82 0.86 6.58
CA PHE A 159 -8.26 2.14 6.03
C PHE A 159 -9.22 2.86 6.98
N LEU A 160 -10.12 2.12 7.65
CA LEU A 160 -10.99 2.69 8.68
C LEU A 160 -10.18 3.22 9.86
N LEU A 161 -9.14 2.49 10.29
CA LEU A 161 -8.20 2.95 11.32
C LEU A 161 -7.51 4.27 10.91
N ALA A 162 -7.08 4.37 9.67
CA ALA A 162 -6.46 5.60 9.15
C ALA A 162 -7.44 6.78 9.16
N ALA A 163 -8.69 6.59 8.71
CA ALA A 163 -9.71 7.63 8.74
C ALA A 163 -10.06 8.08 10.17
N GLU A 164 -10.17 7.13 11.10
CA GLU A 164 -10.39 7.40 12.52
C GLU A 164 -9.28 8.28 13.11
N ARG A 165 -8.02 7.90 12.90
CA ARG A 165 -6.85 8.65 13.38
C ARG A 165 -6.76 10.05 12.79
N LEU A 166 -7.10 10.19 11.50
CA LEU A 166 -7.14 11.49 10.82
C LEU A 166 -8.33 12.34 11.24
N GLY A 167 -9.32 11.77 11.95
CA GLY A 167 -10.54 12.48 12.35
C GLY A 167 -11.45 12.86 11.16
N VAL A 168 -11.39 12.10 10.07
CA VAL A 168 -12.10 12.36 8.81
C VAL A 168 -13.06 11.21 8.51
N LYS A 169 -14.24 11.53 7.97
CA LYS A 169 -15.18 10.47 7.56
C LYS A 169 -14.59 9.64 6.40
N PRO A 170 -14.79 8.32 6.37
CA PRO A 170 -14.31 7.48 5.28
C PRO A 170 -14.72 7.99 3.89
N SER A 171 -15.95 8.48 3.74
CA SER A 171 -16.45 9.03 2.46
C SER A 171 -15.75 10.33 2.01
N GLU A 172 -14.95 10.95 2.87
CA GLU A 172 -14.14 12.14 2.59
C GLU A 172 -12.64 11.82 2.46
N CYS A 173 -12.28 10.53 2.53
CA CYS A 173 -10.92 10.04 2.32
C CYS A 173 -10.70 9.57 0.88
N LEU A 174 -9.53 9.90 0.35
CA LEU A 174 -9.00 9.35 -0.90
C LEU A 174 -7.92 8.32 -0.56
N VAL A 175 -8.07 7.11 -1.05
CA VAL A 175 -7.03 6.08 -1.00
C VAL A 175 -6.26 6.05 -2.31
N ILE A 176 -4.94 5.90 -2.23
CA ILE A 176 -4.08 5.59 -3.37
C ILE A 176 -3.50 4.20 -3.14
N GLU A 177 -3.70 3.30 -4.11
CA GLU A 177 -3.46 1.87 -4.01
C GLU A 177 -2.94 1.28 -5.32
N ASP A 178 -2.29 0.12 -5.26
CA ASP A 178 -1.79 -0.58 -6.45
C ASP A 178 -2.29 -2.02 -6.59
N THR A 179 -2.99 -2.58 -5.58
CA THR A 179 -3.45 -3.97 -5.55
C THR A 179 -4.98 -4.09 -5.65
N TYR A 180 -5.46 -5.21 -6.21
CA TYR A 180 -6.88 -5.57 -6.18
C TYR A 180 -7.44 -5.64 -4.75
N ASN A 181 -6.72 -6.29 -3.84
CA ASN A 181 -7.14 -6.44 -2.44
C ASN A 181 -7.26 -5.08 -1.74
N GLY A 182 -6.33 -4.17 -1.99
CA GLY A 182 -6.37 -2.85 -1.40
C GLY A 182 -7.49 -1.98 -1.97
N VAL A 183 -7.74 -2.05 -3.29
CA VAL A 183 -8.90 -1.37 -3.89
C VAL A 183 -10.20 -1.90 -3.30
N CYS A 184 -10.36 -3.22 -3.16
CA CYS A 184 -11.54 -3.80 -2.50
C CYS A 184 -11.68 -3.32 -1.05
N ALA A 185 -10.59 -3.26 -0.30
CA ALA A 185 -10.58 -2.77 1.09
C ALA A 185 -11.00 -1.29 1.18
N ALA A 186 -10.46 -0.43 0.32
CA ALA A 186 -10.84 0.99 0.24
C ALA A 186 -12.33 1.16 -0.08
N LYS A 187 -12.84 0.40 -1.03
CA LYS A 187 -14.27 0.43 -1.40
C LYS A 187 -15.16 -0.11 -0.28
N ALA A 188 -14.74 -1.18 0.41
CA ALA A 188 -15.43 -1.71 1.58
C ALA A 188 -15.45 -0.71 2.77
N ALA A 189 -14.41 0.13 2.89
CA ALA A 189 -14.36 1.23 3.85
C ALA A 189 -15.27 2.41 3.47
N GLY A 190 -15.87 2.42 2.27
CA GLY A 190 -16.66 3.53 1.75
C GLY A 190 -15.81 4.73 1.30
N MET A 191 -14.54 4.49 1.00
CA MET A 191 -13.59 5.52 0.55
C MET A 191 -13.54 5.63 -0.97
N MET A 192 -13.07 6.77 -1.45
CA MET A 192 -12.65 6.92 -2.83
C MET A 192 -11.30 6.24 -3.02
N CYS A 193 -11.07 5.65 -4.20
CA CYS A 193 -9.83 4.94 -4.49
C CYS A 193 -9.32 5.26 -5.88
N ILE A 194 -8.08 5.73 -5.95
CA ILE A 194 -7.28 5.77 -7.18
C ILE A 194 -6.37 4.55 -7.17
N ALA A 195 -6.49 3.72 -8.20
CA ALA A 195 -5.55 2.62 -8.42
C ALA A 195 -4.40 3.09 -9.32
N ILE A 196 -3.17 2.80 -8.90
CA ILE A 196 -1.94 3.03 -9.66
C ILE A 196 -1.18 1.71 -9.72
N PRO A 197 -1.55 0.79 -10.64
CA PRO A 197 -0.93 -0.52 -10.71
C PRO A 197 0.57 -0.44 -10.96
N CYS A 198 1.38 -1.10 -10.16
CA CYS A 198 2.79 -1.27 -10.38
C CYS A 198 3.07 -2.42 -11.38
N GLN A 199 4.34 -2.67 -11.72
CA GLN A 199 4.70 -3.73 -12.66
C GLN A 199 4.21 -5.12 -12.21
N ALA A 200 4.22 -5.39 -10.91
CA ALA A 200 3.79 -6.66 -10.34
C ALA A 200 2.26 -6.83 -10.33
N THR A 201 1.49 -5.74 -10.24
CA THR A 201 0.04 -5.77 -10.08
C THR A 201 -0.76 -5.43 -11.34
N LYS A 202 -0.11 -4.96 -12.41
CA LYS A 202 -0.77 -4.50 -13.66
C LYS A 202 -1.69 -5.52 -14.34
N HIS A 203 -1.59 -6.80 -13.98
CA HIS A 203 -2.42 -7.88 -14.52
C HIS A 203 -3.72 -8.06 -13.71
N GLN A 204 -3.88 -7.40 -12.57
CA GLN A 204 -5.06 -7.50 -11.71
C GLN A 204 -6.23 -6.68 -12.25
N ASP A 205 -7.44 -6.94 -11.72
CA ASP A 205 -8.66 -6.20 -12.09
C ASP A 205 -8.87 -5.00 -11.17
N PHE A 206 -8.87 -3.81 -11.75
CA PHE A 206 -9.09 -2.54 -11.04
C PHE A 206 -10.45 -1.89 -11.34
N ALA A 207 -11.41 -2.64 -11.86
CA ALA A 207 -12.73 -2.10 -12.23
C ALA A 207 -13.51 -1.46 -11.05
N HIS A 208 -13.19 -1.84 -9.82
CA HIS A 208 -13.79 -1.27 -8.60
C HIS A 208 -13.18 0.07 -8.17
N ALA A 209 -12.02 0.44 -8.67
CA ALA A 209 -11.42 1.75 -8.39
C ALA A 209 -12.25 2.88 -9.04
N ASP A 210 -12.30 4.05 -8.39
CA ASP A 210 -12.97 5.23 -8.96
C ASP A 210 -12.18 5.81 -10.13
N LEU A 211 -10.84 5.66 -10.10
CA LEU A 211 -9.93 6.07 -11.16
C LEU A 211 -8.76 5.09 -11.23
N VAL A 212 -8.28 4.79 -12.44
CA VAL A 212 -7.04 4.04 -12.67
C VAL A 212 -6.08 4.93 -13.43
N LEU A 213 -4.89 5.15 -12.88
CA LEU A 213 -3.83 5.96 -13.46
C LEU A 213 -2.60 5.09 -13.73
N ALA A 214 -1.77 5.49 -14.68
CA ALA A 214 -0.55 4.77 -15.01
C ALA A 214 0.61 5.13 -14.08
N SER A 215 0.56 6.29 -13.43
CA SER A 215 1.62 6.79 -12.54
C SER A 215 1.07 7.78 -11.51
N MET A 216 1.74 7.87 -10.36
CA MET A 216 1.48 8.92 -9.36
C MET A 216 1.66 10.34 -9.93
N GLU A 217 2.46 10.50 -10.97
CA GLU A 217 2.66 11.79 -11.65
C GLU A 217 1.39 12.36 -12.28
N GLU A 218 0.40 11.49 -12.59
CA GLU A 218 -0.89 11.86 -13.18
C GLU A 218 -1.92 12.29 -12.14
N VAL A 219 -1.64 12.13 -10.84
CA VAL A 219 -2.55 12.51 -9.75
C VAL A 219 -2.67 14.04 -9.69
N LYS A 220 -3.90 14.54 -9.86
CA LYS A 220 -4.23 15.96 -9.82
C LYS A 220 -5.12 16.26 -8.62
N LEU A 221 -4.50 16.44 -7.45
CA LEU A 221 -5.21 16.63 -6.19
C LEU A 221 -6.15 17.84 -6.21
N GLU A 222 -5.79 18.90 -6.93
CA GLU A 222 -6.61 20.12 -7.04
C GLU A 222 -7.98 19.88 -7.68
N GLU A 223 -8.08 18.90 -8.58
CA GLU A 223 -9.33 18.55 -9.24
C GLU A 223 -10.26 17.73 -8.31
N LEU A 224 -9.70 17.14 -7.24
CA LEU A 224 -10.40 16.27 -6.29
C LEU A 224 -10.94 17.00 -5.07
N ILE A 225 -10.47 18.23 -4.82
CA ILE A 225 -10.86 19.07 -3.68
C ILE A 225 -11.90 20.08 -4.14
N GLN A 226 -13.01 20.22 -3.39
CA GLN A 226 -13.95 21.29 -3.68
C GLN A 226 -13.41 22.66 -3.24
N PRO A 227 -13.66 23.74 -4.03
CA PRO A 227 -13.43 25.11 -3.53
C PRO A 227 -14.29 25.35 -2.27
N GLY A 228 -13.63 25.63 -1.13
CA GLY A 228 -14.31 25.89 0.14
C GLY A 228 -14.14 24.83 1.23
N SER A 229 -13.46 23.70 0.97
CA SER A 229 -13.18 22.68 2.00
C SER A 229 -11.94 23.00 2.86
N LEU A 230 -11.25 24.09 2.57
CA LEU A 230 -10.05 24.56 3.28
C LEU A 230 -10.38 25.81 4.10
N ALA A 231 -11.13 25.66 5.18
CA ALA A 231 -11.34 26.72 6.19
C ALA A 231 -10.80 26.28 7.55
#